data_26fc753fd4f9bd61c33373ed5fed4871
#
_entry.id   26fc753fd4f9bd61c33373ed5fed4871
#
_cell.length_a   1.000
_cell.length_b   1.000
_cell.length_c   1.000
_cell.angle_alpha   90.00
_cell.angle_beta   90.00
_cell.angle_gamma   90.00
#
_symmetry.space_group_name_H-M   'P 1'
#
loop_
_entity.id
_entity.type
_entity.pdbx_description
1 polymer ?
#
loop_
_entity_poly.entity_id
_entity_poly.type
_entity_poly.pdbx_seq_one_letter_code
_entity_poly.pdbx_strand_id
1 'polypeptide(L)' 'MKQVITNKTGKTEFLRGLQIGKPEIWHCTKTPRDEMKDFTATLQRVKISITQKKALLVVENEIPQTIIIVERTA' A
#
# COMPACT_ATOMS: atom_id res chain seq x y z
N MET A 1 -5.78 2.11 24.64
CA MET A 1 -6.35 2.72 23.42
C MET A 1 -5.64 2.19 22.22
N LYS A 2 -6.39 1.67 21.27
CA LYS A 2 -5.79 1.18 20.02
C LYS A 2 -5.36 2.33 19.13
N GLN A 3 -4.11 2.33 18.71
CA GLN A 3 -3.66 3.22 17.66
C GLN A 3 -3.98 2.60 16.32
N VAL A 4 -4.66 3.35 15.48
CA VAL A 4 -4.89 2.95 14.10
C VAL A 4 -3.74 3.51 13.27
N ILE A 5 -2.97 2.62 12.65
CA ILE A 5 -1.92 3.03 11.74
C ILE A 5 -2.57 3.38 10.41
N THR A 6 -2.40 4.62 9.98
CA THR A 6 -2.95 5.12 8.72
C THR A 6 -1.84 5.56 7.78
N ASN A 7 -2.18 5.67 6.51
CA ASN A 7 -1.24 6.15 5.50
C ASN A 7 -1.11 7.67 5.62
N LYS A 8 0.11 8.18 5.44
CA LYS A 8 0.39 9.61 5.55
C LYS A 8 -0.10 10.41 4.35
N THR A 9 -0.20 9.76 3.20
CA THR A 9 -0.55 10.41 1.93
C THR A 9 -1.59 9.59 1.19
N GLY A 10 -2.19 10.19 0.16
CA GLY A 10 -3.03 9.46 -0.76
C GLY A 10 -2.22 8.56 -1.69
N LYS A 11 -2.91 7.72 -2.46
CA LYS A 11 -2.25 6.73 -3.32
C LYS A 11 -1.38 7.36 -4.40
N THR A 12 -1.80 8.47 -4.99
CA THR A 12 -1.01 9.14 -6.04
C THR A 12 0.35 9.59 -5.51
N GLU A 13 0.37 10.26 -4.37
CA GLU A 13 1.62 10.71 -3.76
C GLU A 13 2.46 9.54 -3.27
N PHE A 14 1.82 8.51 -2.73
CA PHE A 14 2.50 7.29 -2.31
C PHE A 14 3.26 6.67 -3.48
N LEU A 15 2.60 6.53 -4.63
CA LEU A 15 3.24 5.95 -5.82
C LEU A 15 4.37 6.83 -6.35
N ARG A 16 4.19 8.16 -6.35
CA ARG A 16 5.22 9.08 -6.80
C ARG A 16 6.47 9.04 -5.94
N GLY A 17 6.30 8.73 -4.66
CA GLY A 17 7.42 8.63 -3.73
C GLY A 17 8.17 7.31 -3.77
N LEU A 18 7.68 6.33 -4.51
CA LEU A 18 8.32 5.01 -4.57
C LEU A 18 9.65 5.07 -5.30
N GLN A 19 10.63 4.38 -4.74
CA GLN A 19 11.94 4.18 -5.37
C GLN A 19 12.04 2.77 -5.91
N ILE A 20 12.63 2.62 -7.10
CA ILE A 20 12.79 1.32 -7.73
C ILE A 20 13.59 0.40 -6.81
N GLY A 21 13.06 -0.80 -6.58
CA GLY A 21 13.71 -1.81 -5.74
C GLY A 21 13.52 -1.64 -4.24
N LYS A 22 12.78 -0.63 -3.80
CA LYS A 22 12.47 -0.42 -2.37
C LYS A 22 10.98 -0.63 -2.11
N PRO A 23 10.59 -1.78 -1.54
CA PRO A 23 9.19 -2.01 -1.19
C PRO A 23 8.71 -1.04 -0.11
N GLU A 24 7.46 -0.62 -0.24
CA GLU A 24 6.78 0.20 0.76
C GLU A 24 5.47 -0.46 1.16
N ILE A 25 4.99 -0.13 2.34
CA ILE A 25 3.77 -0.73 2.89
C ILE A 25 2.62 0.27 2.79
N TRP A 26 1.51 -0.20 2.24
CA TRP A 26 0.24 0.53 2.25
C TRP A 26 -0.71 -0.13 3.23
N HIS A 27 -1.22 0.64 4.19
CA HIS A 27 -2.19 0.14 5.17
C HIS A 27 -3.58 0.20 4.57
N CYS A 28 -4.26 -0.94 4.50
CA CYS A 28 -5.57 -1.02 3.89
C CYS A 28 -6.64 -0.38 4.79
N THR A 29 -7.43 0.52 4.21
CA THR A 29 -8.61 1.11 4.86
C THR A 29 -9.89 0.48 4.36
N LYS A 30 -9.81 -0.35 3.34
CA LYS A 30 -10.89 -1.13 2.75
C LYS A 30 -10.32 -2.49 2.34
N THR A 31 -11.10 -3.30 1.63
CA THR A 31 -10.63 -4.64 1.26
C THR A 31 -9.35 -4.56 0.42
N PRO A 32 -8.43 -5.53 0.55
CA PRO A 32 -7.21 -5.52 -0.25
C PRO A 32 -7.48 -5.50 -1.75
N ARG A 33 -8.54 -6.18 -2.17
CA ARG A 33 -8.94 -6.21 -3.58
C ARG A 33 -9.27 -4.81 -4.09
N ASP A 34 -10.03 -4.04 -3.32
CA ASP A 34 -10.41 -2.68 -3.70
C ASP A 34 -9.21 -1.74 -3.66
N GLU A 35 -8.34 -1.90 -2.68
CA GLU A 35 -7.10 -1.13 -2.61
C GLU A 35 -6.22 -1.38 -3.83
N MET A 36 -6.07 -2.64 -4.22
CA MET A 36 -5.25 -3.01 -5.39
C MET A 36 -5.84 -2.45 -6.68
N LYS A 37 -7.18 -2.45 -6.82
CA LYS A 37 -7.85 -1.83 -7.96
C LYS A 37 -7.59 -0.34 -8.02
N ASP A 38 -7.64 0.34 -6.88
CA ASP A 38 -7.37 1.77 -6.81
C ASP A 38 -5.94 2.09 -7.23
N PHE A 39 -4.97 1.28 -6.81
CA PHE A 39 -3.59 1.44 -7.26
C PHE A 39 -3.48 1.27 -8.76
N THR A 40 -4.12 0.26 -9.32
CA THR A 40 -4.10 0.02 -10.76
C THR A 40 -4.69 1.21 -11.53
N ALA A 41 -5.80 1.77 -11.04
CA ALA A 41 -6.40 2.95 -11.65
C ALA A 41 -5.48 4.17 -11.53
N THR A 42 -4.82 4.34 -10.39
CA THR A 42 -3.93 5.46 -10.14
C THR A 42 -2.67 5.39 -11.03
N LEU A 43 -2.21 4.19 -11.37
CA LEU A 43 -1.06 4.00 -12.25
C LEU A 43 -1.25 4.62 -13.63
N GLN A 44 -2.48 4.81 -14.06
CA GLN A 44 -2.73 5.50 -15.33
C GLN A 44 -2.31 6.96 -15.29
N ARG A 45 -2.28 7.54 -14.09
CA ARG A 45 -1.83 8.93 -13.87
C ARG A 45 -0.34 8.98 -13.54
N VAL A 46 0.13 8.02 -12.78
CA VAL A 46 1.54 7.92 -12.38
C VAL A 46 2.13 6.81 -13.24
N LYS A 47 2.88 7.18 -14.26
CA LYS A 47 3.38 6.24 -15.28
C LYS A 47 4.58 5.47 -14.79
N ILE A 48 4.36 4.55 -13.85
CA ILE A 48 5.36 3.65 -13.33
C ILE A 48 4.81 2.22 -13.35
N SER A 49 5.68 1.25 -13.17
CA SER A 49 5.28 -0.14 -12.99
C SER A 49 5.50 -0.56 -11.54
N ILE A 50 4.56 -1.30 -11.00
CA ILE A 50 4.64 -1.79 -9.62
C ILE A 50 4.23 -3.25 -9.54
N THR A 51 4.67 -3.91 -8.47
CA THR A 51 4.09 -5.16 -8.02
C THR A 51 3.33 -4.92 -6.72
N GLN A 52 2.28 -5.68 -6.50
CA GLN A 52 1.46 -5.57 -5.31
C GLN A 52 1.30 -6.95 -4.67
N LYS A 53 1.52 -7.02 -3.36
CA LYS A 53 1.40 -8.28 -2.63
C LYS A 53 0.61 -8.04 -1.35
N LYS A 54 -0.48 -8.81 -1.17
CA LYS A 54 -1.26 -8.76 0.06
C LYS A 54 -0.49 -9.46 1.18
N ALA A 55 -0.50 -8.86 2.38
CA ALA A 55 0.13 -9.42 3.55
C ALA A 55 -0.63 -9.01 4.81
N LEU A 56 -0.25 -9.59 5.94
CA LEU A 56 -0.79 -9.22 7.25
C LEU A 56 0.32 -8.62 8.10
N LEU A 57 0.02 -7.48 8.68
CA LEU A 57 0.88 -6.88 9.68
C LEU A 57 0.40 -7.32 11.05
N VAL A 58 1.25 -8.07 11.76
CA VAL A 58 0.94 -8.59 13.08
C VAL A 58 1.78 -7.87 14.12
N VAL A 59 1.11 -7.19 15.04
CA VAL A 59 1.74 -6.53 16.17
C VAL A 59 1.29 -7.25 17.43
N GLU A 60 2.21 -7.49 18.35
CA GLU A 60 1.91 -8.20 19.58
C GLU A 60 0.72 -7.58 20.33
N ASN A 61 -0.22 -8.43 20.75
CA ASN A 61 -1.44 -8.05 21.47
C ASN A 61 -2.40 -7.17 20.68
N GLU A 62 -2.28 -7.13 19.36
CA GLU A 62 -3.21 -6.37 18.51
C GLU A 62 -3.84 -7.24 17.43
N ILE A 63 -4.95 -6.77 16.90
CA ILE A 63 -5.62 -7.45 15.80
C ILE A 63 -4.76 -7.27 14.53
N PRO A 64 -4.46 -8.35 13.80
CA PRO A 64 -3.69 -8.24 12.56
C PRO A 64 -4.39 -7.31 11.56
N GLN A 65 -3.58 -6.49 10.90
CA GLN A 65 -4.07 -5.56 9.87
C GLN A 65 -3.65 -6.06 8.50
N THR A 66 -4.56 -5.93 7.53
CA THR A 66 -4.21 -6.23 6.14
C THR A 66 -3.43 -5.07 5.55
N ILE A 67 -2.34 -5.39 4.89
CA ILE A 67 -1.50 -4.41 4.20
C ILE A 67 -1.23 -4.89 2.78
N ILE A 68 -0.76 -3.96 1.95
CA ILE A 68 -0.26 -4.28 0.62
C ILE A 68 1.20 -3.84 0.57
N ILE A 69 2.06 -4.77 0.18
CA ILE A 69 3.46 -4.46 -0.08
C ILE A 69 3.55 -4.04 -1.55
N VAL A 70 3.96 -2.80 -1.77
CA VAL A 70 4.05 -2.20 -3.11
C VAL A 70 5.50 -1.97 -3.44
N GLU A 71 5.96 -2.50 -4.56
CA GLU A 71 7.33 -2.31 -5.02
C GLU A 71 7.30 -1.76 -6.44
N ARG A 72 8.02 -0.65 -6.64
CA ARG A 72 8.20 -0.07 -7.97
C ARG A 72 9.26 -0.85 -8.73
N THR A 73 8.91 -1.32 -9.93
CA THR A 73 9.80 -2.10 -10.79
C THR A 73 10.35 -1.30 -11.98
N ALA A 74 9.71 -0.21 -12.31
CA ALA A 74 10.18 0.64 -13.41
C ALA A 74 9.71 2.09 -13.27
#